data_97a03140ed51a9f958f70fcf39ceba98
#
_entry.id   97a03140ed51a9f958f70fcf39ceba98
#
_cell.length_a   1.000
_cell.length_b   1.000
_cell.length_c   1.000
_cell.angle_alpha   90.00
_cell.angle_beta   90.00
_cell.angle_gamma   90.00
#
_symmetry.space_group_name_H-M   'P 1'
#
loop_
_entity.id
_entity.type
_entity.pdbx_description
1 polymer ?
#
loop_
_entity_poly.entity_id
_entity_poly.type
_entity_poly.pdbx_seq_one_letter_code
_entity_poly.pdbx_strand_id
1 'polypeptide(L)'
;MGLALENCGRDILFSACSWGADETHEWIKETGASMWRSTGDIFDTWDSVKDLVAQQEKLHPYNGVGCFNDMDMLIVGMHGKGNVGLAGCSDVQYQTHYALWAFLGSPLMIGCDIREMSDETRRILMNDE
;
A
#
# COMPACT_ATOMS: atom_id res chain seq x y z
N MET A 1 18.40 -8.10 9.63
CA MET A 1 17.76 -6.81 9.98
C MET A 1 16.82 -7.00 11.17
N GLY A 2 15.82 -7.88 11.12
CA GLY A 2 14.80 -8.06 12.19
C GLY A 2 15.40 -8.21 13.59
N LEU A 3 16.30 -9.16 13.80
CA LEU A 3 16.98 -9.34 15.08
C LEU A 3 17.70 -8.09 15.61
N ALA A 4 18.27 -7.29 14.71
CA ALA A 4 18.91 -6.03 15.10
C ALA A 4 17.89 -4.98 15.56
N LEU A 5 16.71 -4.96 14.92
CA LEU A 5 15.63 -4.07 15.30
C LEU A 5 14.98 -4.49 16.63
N GLU A 6 14.74 -5.79 16.83
CA GLU A 6 14.26 -6.32 18.12
C GLU A 6 15.16 -5.96 19.30
N ASN A 7 16.48 -6.00 19.08
CA ASN A 7 17.48 -5.73 20.13
C ASN A 7 17.84 -4.25 20.29
N CYS A 8 17.25 -3.33 19.53
CA CYS A 8 17.60 -1.91 19.61
C CYS A 8 16.95 -1.16 20.80
N GLY A 9 16.06 -1.80 21.54
CA GLY A 9 15.36 -1.20 22.70
C GLY A 9 14.29 -0.16 22.32
N ARG A 10 13.81 -0.18 21.07
CA ARG A 10 12.76 0.70 20.56
C ARG A 10 11.73 -0.12 19.79
N ASP A 11 10.46 0.28 19.90
CA ASP A 11 9.40 -0.26 19.05
C ASP A 11 9.56 0.25 17.63
N ILE A 12 9.89 -0.65 16.69
CA ILE A 12 10.09 -0.32 15.28
C ILE A 12 9.25 -1.26 14.41
N LEU A 13 8.39 -0.68 13.59
CA LEU A 13 7.71 -1.42 12.54
C LEU A 13 8.68 -1.59 11.35
N PHE A 14 9.04 -2.83 11.07
CA PHE A 14 9.92 -3.13 9.95
C PHE A 14 9.11 -3.32 8.66
N SER A 15 9.22 -2.37 7.75
CA SER A 15 8.72 -2.45 6.39
C SER A 15 9.86 -2.78 5.43
N ALA A 16 9.80 -3.95 4.80
CA ALA A 16 10.78 -4.35 3.79
C ALA A 16 10.34 -3.87 2.40
N CYS A 17 11.31 -3.49 1.54
CA CYS A 17 11.01 -2.97 0.22
C CYS A 17 11.77 -3.75 -0.86
N SER A 18 11.13 -4.76 -1.43
CA SER A 18 11.68 -5.62 -2.49
C SER A 18 10.93 -5.52 -3.83
N TRP A 19 9.78 -4.82 -3.86
CA TRP A 19 8.91 -4.71 -5.03
C TRP A 19 8.43 -6.07 -5.59
N GLY A 20 8.32 -7.08 -4.72
CA GLY A 20 7.93 -8.42 -5.13
C GLY A 20 9.02 -9.24 -5.82
N ALA A 21 10.27 -8.71 -5.91
CA ALA A 21 11.38 -9.42 -6.52
C ALA A 21 11.88 -10.58 -5.65
N ASP A 22 12.71 -11.47 -6.22
CA ASP A 22 13.44 -12.52 -5.52
C ASP A 22 12.57 -13.45 -4.65
N GLU A 23 11.36 -13.77 -5.12
CA GLU A 23 10.40 -14.63 -4.39
C GLU A 23 10.23 -14.22 -2.92
N THR A 24 10.25 -12.92 -2.66
CA THR A 24 10.23 -12.34 -1.30
C THR A 24 9.09 -12.90 -0.45
N HIS A 25 7.94 -13.19 -1.04
CA HIS A 25 6.79 -13.76 -0.35
C HIS A 25 7.08 -15.10 0.36
N GLU A 26 8.06 -15.88 -0.10
CA GLU A 26 8.39 -17.18 0.47
C GLU A 26 9.22 -17.08 1.77
N TRP A 27 10.02 -16.03 1.92
CA TRP A 27 10.97 -15.93 3.02
C TRP A 27 10.82 -14.71 3.92
N ILE A 28 10.02 -13.71 3.53
CA ILE A 28 9.98 -12.42 4.23
C ILE A 28 9.52 -12.53 5.69
N LYS A 29 8.60 -13.43 6.01
CA LYS A 29 8.08 -13.62 7.37
C LYS A 29 9.18 -14.05 8.35
N GLU A 30 10.16 -14.79 7.88
CA GLU A 30 11.29 -15.25 8.70
C GLU A 30 12.26 -14.11 9.09
N THR A 31 12.16 -12.97 8.42
CA THR A 31 13.03 -11.81 8.69
C THR A 31 12.54 -10.94 9.85
N GLY A 32 11.31 -11.17 10.35
CA GLY A 32 10.66 -10.30 11.33
C GLY A 32 10.06 -9.03 10.73
N ALA A 33 9.90 -8.96 9.39
CA ALA A 33 9.21 -7.85 8.77
C ALA A 33 7.72 -7.87 9.12
N SER A 34 7.17 -6.71 9.46
CA SER A 34 5.73 -6.52 9.75
C SER A 34 4.91 -6.29 8.49
N MET A 35 5.55 -5.80 7.44
CA MET A 35 4.99 -5.60 6.10
C MET A 35 6.10 -5.57 5.06
N TRP A 36 5.73 -5.76 3.79
CA TRP A 36 6.70 -5.73 2.70
C TRP A 36 6.05 -5.25 1.40
N ARG A 37 6.76 -4.42 0.63
CA ARG A 37 6.33 -3.99 -0.70
C ARG A 37 6.23 -5.20 -1.63
N SER A 38 5.01 -5.62 -1.85
CA SER A 38 4.68 -6.82 -2.64
C SER A 38 4.60 -6.55 -4.15
N THR A 39 4.55 -5.28 -4.52
CA THR A 39 4.45 -4.80 -5.90
C THR A 39 5.45 -3.68 -6.17
N GLY A 40 5.64 -3.32 -7.44
CA GLY A 40 6.30 -2.09 -7.85
C GLY A 40 5.55 -0.84 -7.39
N ASP A 41 6.06 0.33 -7.78
CA ASP A 41 5.46 1.61 -7.38
C ASP A 41 4.12 1.86 -8.07
N ILE A 42 3.17 2.43 -7.33
CA ILE A 42 1.89 2.87 -7.86
C ILE A 42 2.04 4.21 -8.60
N PHE A 43 1.26 4.38 -9.65
CA PHE A 43 1.08 5.66 -10.34
C PHE A 43 -0.38 6.09 -10.25
N ASP A 44 -0.63 7.41 -10.28
CA ASP A 44 -1.97 7.97 -10.22
C ASP A 44 -2.73 7.79 -11.55
N THR A 45 -3.00 6.52 -11.87
CA THR A 45 -3.80 6.07 -13.00
C THR A 45 -4.60 4.84 -12.64
N TRP A 46 -5.77 4.69 -13.25
CA TRP A 46 -6.62 3.51 -13.03
C TRP A 46 -5.96 2.20 -13.50
N ASP A 47 -5.16 2.26 -14.57
CA ASP A 47 -4.45 1.08 -15.07
C ASP A 47 -3.40 0.59 -14.07
N SER A 48 -2.68 1.50 -13.40
CA SER A 48 -1.75 1.13 -12.33
C SER A 48 -2.47 0.44 -11.16
N VAL A 49 -3.62 0.97 -10.71
CA VAL A 49 -4.43 0.34 -9.65
C VAL A 49 -4.81 -1.09 -10.03
N LYS A 50 -5.33 -1.29 -11.25
CA LYS A 50 -5.73 -2.62 -11.74
C LYS A 50 -4.56 -3.60 -11.80
N ASP A 51 -3.41 -3.13 -12.28
CA ASP A 51 -2.21 -3.94 -12.41
C ASP A 51 -1.70 -4.44 -11.05
N LEU A 52 -1.62 -3.55 -10.06
CA LEU A 52 -1.19 -3.92 -8.71
C LEU A 52 -2.17 -4.89 -8.04
N VAL A 53 -3.47 -4.70 -8.22
CA VAL A 53 -4.49 -5.64 -7.73
C VAL A 53 -4.35 -7.02 -8.37
N ALA A 54 -4.13 -7.08 -9.69
CA ALA A 54 -3.95 -8.35 -10.40
C ALA A 54 -2.72 -9.13 -9.89
N GLN A 55 -1.66 -8.45 -9.51
CA GLN A 55 -0.47 -9.08 -8.94
C GLN A 55 -0.77 -9.77 -7.60
N GLN A 56 -1.76 -9.28 -6.83
CA GLN A 56 -2.14 -9.89 -5.55
C GLN A 56 -2.86 -11.24 -5.67
N GLU A 57 -3.37 -11.60 -6.83
CA GLU A 57 -4.02 -12.90 -7.05
C GLU A 57 -3.13 -14.07 -6.60
N LYS A 58 -1.82 -13.96 -6.84
CA LYS A 58 -0.84 -14.98 -6.45
C LYS A 58 -0.27 -14.76 -5.05
N LEU A 59 -0.30 -13.54 -4.55
CA LEU A 59 0.37 -13.14 -3.32
C LEU A 59 -0.55 -13.12 -2.09
N HIS A 60 -1.89 -13.13 -2.29
CA HIS A 60 -2.84 -13.06 -1.18
C HIS A 60 -2.68 -14.18 -0.13
N PRO A 61 -2.24 -15.42 -0.46
CA PRO A 61 -2.05 -16.45 0.56
C PRO A 61 -0.94 -16.12 1.57
N TYR A 62 -0.04 -15.22 1.21
CA TYR A 62 1.09 -14.79 2.06
C TYR A 62 0.75 -13.58 2.93
N ASN A 63 -0.39 -12.91 2.66
CA ASN A 63 -0.84 -11.76 3.42
C ASN A 63 -1.48 -12.17 4.75
N GLY A 64 -1.25 -11.40 5.80
CA GLY A 64 -1.96 -11.60 7.07
C GLY A 64 -1.21 -11.11 8.29
N VAL A 65 -1.77 -11.47 9.46
CA VAL A 65 -1.22 -11.07 10.75
C VAL A 65 0.25 -11.48 10.88
N GLY A 66 1.06 -10.53 11.26
CA GLY A 66 2.51 -10.67 11.44
C GLY A 66 3.34 -10.21 10.25
N CYS A 67 2.80 -10.24 9.02
CA CYS A 67 3.47 -9.66 7.85
C CYS A 67 2.46 -9.40 6.73
N PHE A 68 2.16 -8.14 6.46
CA PHE A 68 1.18 -7.71 5.46
C PHE A 68 1.83 -7.44 4.10
N ASN A 69 1.11 -7.79 3.04
CA ASN A 69 1.47 -7.39 1.69
C ASN A 69 1.16 -5.90 1.50
N ASP A 70 2.18 -5.11 1.27
CA ASP A 70 2.06 -3.69 0.99
C ASP A 70 2.02 -3.48 -0.54
N MET A 71 0.87 -3.05 -1.04
CA MET A 71 0.62 -2.78 -2.45
C MET A 71 1.00 -1.34 -2.85
N ASP A 72 1.76 -0.66 -2.01
CA ASP A 72 2.08 0.77 -2.09
C ASP A 72 0.99 1.69 -1.51
N MET A 73 1.30 2.97 -1.45
CA MET A 73 0.46 4.00 -0.85
C MET A 73 -0.88 4.17 -1.56
N LEU A 74 -1.82 4.80 -0.87
CA LEU A 74 -3.06 5.27 -1.45
C LEU A 74 -2.81 6.54 -2.29
N ILE A 75 -3.21 6.51 -3.57
CA ILE A 75 -3.20 7.69 -4.45
C ILE A 75 -4.49 8.53 -4.35
N VAL A 76 -5.39 8.18 -3.45
CA VAL A 76 -6.66 8.87 -3.22
C VAL A 76 -6.40 10.36 -2.97
N GLY A 77 -7.04 11.22 -3.76
CA GLY A 77 -6.93 12.67 -3.63
C GLY A 77 -5.71 13.30 -4.30
N MET A 78 -4.89 12.54 -5.03
CA MET A 78 -3.74 13.10 -5.73
C MET A 78 -4.14 13.92 -6.96
N HIS A 79 -5.16 13.50 -7.71
CA HIS A 79 -5.68 14.22 -8.89
C HIS A 79 -4.60 14.66 -9.89
N GLY A 80 -3.67 13.75 -10.19
CA GLY A 80 -2.55 14.00 -11.11
C GLY A 80 -1.43 14.87 -10.54
N LYS A 81 -1.44 15.15 -9.25
CA LYS A 81 -0.38 15.95 -8.56
C LYS A 81 0.64 15.04 -7.87
N GLY A 82 1.79 15.62 -7.53
CA GLY A 82 2.85 14.89 -6.82
C GLY A 82 3.77 14.11 -7.74
N ASN A 83 4.70 13.37 -7.15
CA ASN A 83 5.80 12.69 -7.86
C ASN A 83 5.36 11.44 -8.64
N VAL A 84 4.21 10.86 -8.29
CA VAL A 84 3.60 9.72 -9.02
C VAL A 84 2.37 10.15 -9.81
N GLY A 85 2.09 11.47 -9.84
CA GLY A 85 0.97 12.07 -10.56
C GLY A 85 1.17 11.94 -12.07
N LEU A 86 0.15 11.44 -12.75
CA LEU A 86 0.05 11.37 -14.21
C LEU A 86 -1.27 12.01 -14.64
N ALA A 87 -2.21 11.19 -15.17
CA ALA A 87 -3.52 11.69 -15.58
C ALA A 87 -4.46 11.96 -14.40
N GLY A 88 -4.23 11.30 -13.26
CA GLY A 88 -5.16 11.27 -12.14
C GLY A 88 -6.28 10.26 -12.33
N CYS A 89 -6.91 9.88 -11.23
CA CYS A 89 -8.12 9.06 -11.21
C CYS A 89 -9.35 9.92 -10.92
N SER A 90 -10.54 9.41 -11.30
CA SER A 90 -11.81 9.99 -10.85
C SER A 90 -12.09 9.62 -9.38
N ASP A 91 -12.98 10.36 -8.72
CA ASP A 91 -13.35 10.09 -7.32
C ASP A 91 -13.91 8.67 -7.13
N VAL A 92 -14.69 8.16 -8.09
CA VAL A 92 -15.18 6.77 -8.07
C VAL A 92 -14.03 5.75 -8.16
N GLN A 93 -13.01 6.03 -8.97
CA GLN A 93 -11.82 5.18 -9.06
C GLN A 93 -10.99 5.24 -7.76
N TYR A 94 -10.87 6.41 -7.14
CA TYR A 94 -10.21 6.54 -5.84
C TYR A 94 -10.97 5.80 -4.74
N GLN A 95 -12.30 5.88 -4.71
CA GLN A 95 -13.11 5.12 -3.77
C GLN A 95 -12.93 3.61 -3.97
N THR A 96 -12.91 3.15 -5.22
CA THR A 96 -12.68 1.74 -5.55
C THR A 96 -11.26 1.31 -5.16
N HIS A 97 -10.25 2.13 -5.44
CA HIS A 97 -8.88 1.89 -5.01
C HIS A 97 -8.77 1.73 -3.49
N TYR A 98 -9.36 2.64 -2.72
CA TYR A 98 -9.39 2.54 -1.25
C TYR A 98 -10.01 1.22 -0.78
N ALA A 99 -11.21 0.90 -1.33
CA ALA A 99 -11.92 -0.32 -0.97
C ALA A 99 -11.12 -1.59 -1.31
N LEU A 100 -10.42 -1.63 -2.45
CA LEU A 100 -9.58 -2.75 -2.85
C LEU A 100 -8.37 -2.93 -1.92
N TRP A 101 -7.68 -1.85 -1.53
CA TRP A 101 -6.58 -1.91 -0.57
C TRP A 101 -7.04 -2.42 0.79
N ALA A 102 -8.16 -1.89 1.30
CA ALA A 102 -8.76 -2.35 2.55
C ALA A 102 -9.19 -3.83 2.48
N PHE A 103 -9.86 -4.24 1.41
CA PHE A 103 -10.32 -5.61 1.22
C PHE A 103 -9.16 -6.62 1.09
N LEU A 104 -8.10 -6.24 0.39
CA LEU A 104 -6.91 -7.09 0.21
C LEU A 104 -5.96 -7.02 1.43
N GLY A 105 -6.28 -6.22 2.45
CA GLY A 105 -5.49 -6.13 3.68
C GLY A 105 -4.13 -5.45 3.49
N SER A 106 -3.99 -4.57 2.49
CA SER A 106 -2.80 -3.75 2.32
C SER A 106 -2.78 -2.62 3.34
N PRO A 107 -1.62 -2.22 3.87
CA PRO A 107 -1.51 -1.03 4.72
C PRO A 107 -2.06 0.22 4.03
N LEU A 108 -2.92 0.97 4.73
CA LEU A 108 -3.59 2.16 4.19
C LEU A 108 -2.75 3.40 4.46
N MET A 109 -1.71 3.62 3.67
CA MET A 109 -0.79 4.75 3.82
C MET A 109 -1.15 5.86 2.84
N ILE A 110 -1.53 7.03 3.37
CA ILE A 110 -2.01 8.18 2.57
C ILE A 110 -0.84 8.81 1.80
N GLY A 111 -0.99 8.94 0.48
CA GLY A 111 0.01 9.54 -0.40
C GLY A 111 -0.31 10.98 -0.84
N CYS A 112 -1.51 11.51 -0.59
CA CYS A 112 -1.87 12.88 -0.94
C CYS A 112 -1.44 13.90 0.13
N ASP A 113 -1.48 15.20 -0.22
CA ASP A 113 -1.31 16.28 0.75
C ASP A 113 -2.56 16.43 1.62
N ILE A 114 -2.45 15.99 2.88
CA ILE A 114 -3.58 16.00 3.83
C ILE A 114 -4.04 17.40 4.23
N ARG A 115 -3.25 18.45 3.96
CA ARG A 115 -3.59 19.85 4.27
C ARG A 115 -4.57 20.45 3.27
N GLU A 116 -4.64 19.88 2.06
CA GLU A 116 -5.43 20.39 0.93
C GLU A 116 -6.43 19.35 0.40
N MET A 117 -6.91 18.46 1.26
CA MET A 117 -7.91 17.47 0.86
C MET A 117 -9.24 18.11 0.48
N SER A 118 -9.83 17.69 -0.65
CA SER A 118 -11.22 17.97 -0.96
C SER A 118 -12.16 17.25 0.01
N ASP A 119 -13.42 17.69 0.10
CA ASP A 119 -14.43 17.04 0.93
C ASP A 119 -14.64 15.58 0.49
N GLU A 120 -14.58 15.30 -0.81
CA GLU A 120 -14.72 13.95 -1.35
C GLU A 120 -13.51 13.07 -0.97
N THR A 121 -12.27 13.58 -1.10
CA THR A 121 -11.08 12.88 -0.63
C THR A 121 -11.18 12.53 0.85
N ARG A 122 -11.63 13.51 1.67
CA ARG A 122 -11.82 13.30 3.10
C ARG A 122 -12.87 12.22 3.37
N ARG A 123 -14.00 12.25 2.66
CA ARG A 123 -15.07 11.25 2.78
C ARG A 123 -14.59 9.83 2.49
N ILE A 124 -13.72 9.67 1.49
CA ILE A 124 -13.14 8.36 1.15
C ILE A 124 -12.16 7.90 2.23
N LEU A 125 -11.20 8.75 2.59
CA LEU A 125 -10.10 8.38 3.49
C LEU A 125 -10.52 8.23 4.96
N MET A 126 -11.58 8.90 5.37
CA MET A 126 -12.11 8.87 6.76
C MET A 126 -13.41 8.07 6.86
N ASN A 127 -13.67 7.19 5.91
CA ASN A 127 -14.80 6.28 5.99
C ASN A 127 -14.56 5.26 7.13
N ASP A 128 -15.49 5.19 8.04
CA ASP A 128 -15.44 4.35 9.26
C ASP A 128 -16.28 3.05 9.14
N GLU A 129 -16.84 2.78 7.96
CA GLU A 129 -17.49 1.52 7.60
C GLU A 129 -16.49 0.62 6.86
#